data_f17aca6977600f067e88b12a23c88f69
#
_entry.id   f17aca6977600f067e88b12a23c88f69
#
_cell.length_a   1.000
_cell.length_b   1.000
_cell.length_c   1.000
_cell.angle_alpha   90.00
_cell.angle_beta   90.00
_cell.angle_gamma   90.00
#
_symmetry.space_group_name_H-M   'P 1'
#
loop_
_entity.id
_entity.type
_entity.pdbx_description
1 polymer ?
#
loop_
_entity_poly.entity_id
_entity_poly.type
_entity_poly.pdbx_seq_one_letter_code
_entity_poly.pdbx_strand_id
1 'polypeptide(L)'
;MIAVNNDTWMLILLLAVVFGALVAITTFSGRGSLDSIKSKTVGDGQHGTARWATQGEIKKTFRSVPFQTALWRKGERLPGAQGLVLGCTGKKGQLTALVDSDDIHCLMIGASGVGKTAFFLYPNLEYACASGMSFFASDTKGDLARNYGAIARDCYGYQVVVVDLRNPTRSDGYNLLTLINHYMDACRRDPADLAARAKAEKYAKILSKTVINPDGENFAQNQYFYDAAEGVLTAVILLLAEYLPPKRIHGELRERRHIVSVFKLVQELLAPSILPGKNEFQLLMDCLPEEHKAKWFSGSALTAAEQSMASVMSTVL
;
A
#
# COMPACT_ATOMS: atom_id res chain seq x y z
N MET A 1 -69.86 44.08 27.64
CA MET A 1 -68.62 44.80 27.80
C MET A 1 -67.95 44.25 29.05
N ILE A 2 -66.97 43.35 28.90
CA ILE A 2 -66.25 42.77 30.05
C ILE A 2 -65.22 43.82 30.47
N ALA A 3 -65.43 44.42 31.65
CA ALA A 3 -64.47 45.36 32.24
C ALA A 3 -63.18 44.56 32.60
N VAL A 4 -62.16 44.78 31.84
CA VAL A 4 -60.86 44.21 32.13
C VAL A 4 -60.29 44.98 33.31
N ASN A 5 -60.03 44.27 34.42
CA ASN A 5 -59.52 44.83 35.68
C ASN A 5 -58.10 45.37 35.46
N ASN A 6 -57.69 46.40 36.18
CA ASN A 6 -56.32 46.97 36.08
C ASN A 6 -55.20 45.93 36.26
N ASP A 7 -55.46 44.93 37.07
CA ASP A 7 -54.47 43.80 37.28
C ASP A 7 -54.28 42.95 36.05
N THR A 8 -55.34 42.80 35.22
CA THR A 8 -55.29 42.07 33.95
C THR A 8 -54.45 42.81 32.88
N TRP A 9 -54.61 44.16 32.86
CA TRP A 9 -53.79 44.99 31.98
C TRP A 9 -52.33 45.00 32.37
N MET A 10 -51.98 44.97 33.68
CA MET A 10 -50.64 44.89 34.20
C MET A 10 -49.98 43.55 33.88
N LEU A 11 -50.78 42.48 33.94
CA LEU A 11 -50.28 41.13 33.58
C LEU A 11 -50.00 40.98 32.06
N ILE A 12 -50.85 41.56 31.21
CA ILE A 12 -50.62 41.57 29.75
C ILE A 12 -49.40 42.40 29.40
N LEU A 13 -49.20 43.54 30.07
CA LEU A 13 -48.03 44.39 29.86
C LEU A 13 -46.74 43.70 30.28
N LEU A 14 -46.78 43.00 31.41
CA LEU A 14 -45.63 42.22 31.90
C LEU A 14 -45.30 41.04 30.97
N LEU A 15 -46.29 40.33 30.46
CA LEU A 15 -46.13 39.30 29.44
C LEU A 15 -45.54 39.83 28.14
N ALA A 16 -46.00 41.01 27.70
CA ALA A 16 -45.48 41.65 26.49
C ALA A 16 -44.04 42.10 26.65
N VAL A 17 -43.62 42.57 27.82
CA VAL A 17 -42.22 42.95 28.13
C VAL A 17 -41.36 41.72 28.17
N VAL A 18 -41.80 40.62 28.84
CA VAL A 18 -41.03 39.34 28.88
C VAL A 18 -40.89 38.76 27.49
N PHE A 19 -41.95 38.77 26.68
CA PHE A 19 -41.89 38.28 25.30
C PHE A 19 -40.98 39.14 24.43
N GLY A 20 -41.02 40.46 24.57
CA GLY A 20 -40.12 41.40 23.90
C GLY A 20 -38.65 41.20 24.30
N ALA A 21 -38.41 40.97 25.58
CA ALA A 21 -37.06 40.64 26.06
C ALA A 21 -36.53 39.28 25.51
N LEU A 22 -37.40 38.27 25.44
CA LEU A 22 -37.07 36.95 24.89
C LEU A 22 -36.77 37.06 23.39
N VAL A 23 -37.56 37.79 22.63
CA VAL A 23 -37.31 38.06 21.19
C VAL A 23 -36.02 38.85 21.01
N ALA A 24 -35.76 39.86 21.85
CA ALA A 24 -34.50 40.60 21.79
C ALA A 24 -33.30 39.73 22.08
N ILE A 25 -33.37 38.88 23.13
CA ILE A 25 -32.30 37.92 23.48
C ILE A 25 -32.04 36.94 22.32
N THR A 26 -33.07 36.35 21.72
CA THR A 26 -32.89 35.41 20.61
C THR A 26 -32.39 36.08 19.33
N THR A 27 -32.79 37.31 19.03
CA THR A 27 -32.31 38.04 17.84
C THR A 27 -30.90 38.61 18.03
N PHE A 28 -30.52 39.02 19.25
CA PHE A 28 -29.20 39.57 19.54
C PHE A 28 -28.17 38.48 19.91
N SER A 29 -28.57 37.40 20.57
CA SER A 29 -27.69 36.28 20.90
C SER A 29 -27.34 35.43 19.67
N GLY A 30 -28.20 35.35 18.65
CA GLY A 30 -27.96 34.63 17.42
C GLY A 30 -26.96 35.29 16.46
N ARG A 31 -26.65 36.57 16.64
CA ARG A 31 -25.73 37.33 15.79
C ARG A 31 -24.24 37.31 16.22
N GLY A 32 -23.97 36.79 17.41
CA GLY A 32 -22.61 36.86 17.99
C GLY A 32 -21.67 35.70 17.63
N SER A 33 -22.13 34.62 16.99
CA SER A 33 -21.36 33.37 16.88
C SER A 33 -20.68 33.15 15.51
N LEU A 34 -21.20 33.74 14.43
CA LEU A 34 -20.61 33.53 13.09
C LEU A 34 -19.98 34.80 12.49
N ASP A 35 -20.43 36.00 12.91
CA ASP A 35 -19.85 37.28 12.47
C ASP A 35 -18.49 37.61 13.16
N SER A 36 -18.09 36.84 14.16
CA SER A 36 -16.78 37.02 14.79
C SER A 36 -15.62 36.38 13.97
N ILE A 37 -15.94 35.54 12.99
CA ILE A 37 -14.97 35.10 11.98
C ILE A 37 -14.89 36.19 10.91
N LYS A 38 -14.39 37.36 11.29
CA LYS A 38 -13.93 38.32 10.29
C LYS A 38 -12.79 37.66 9.54
N SER A 39 -12.99 37.42 8.23
CA SER A 39 -11.87 37.12 7.33
C SER A 39 -10.89 38.29 7.47
N LYS A 40 -9.84 38.07 8.28
CA LYS A 40 -8.74 39.03 8.36
C LYS A 40 -8.06 38.95 7.01
N THR A 41 -8.01 40.08 6.29
CA THR A 41 -7.22 40.14 5.06
C THR A 41 -5.81 39.83 5.47
N VAL A 42 -5.37 38.64 5.11
CA VAL A 42 -4.01 38.18 5.37
C VAL A 42 -3.11 38.98 4.45
N GLY A 43 -2.10 39.64 4.99
CA GLY A 43 -1.14 40.37 4.17
C GLY A 43 -0.48 39.43 3.14
N ASP A 44 -0.17 39.97 1.97
CA ASP A 44 0.49 39.21 0.91
C ASP A 44 1.73 38.50 1.47
N GLY A 45 1.76 37.17 1.39
CA GLY A 45 2.87 36.35 1.84
C GLY A 45 2.82 35.78 3.25
N GLN A 46 1.77 36.04 4.05
CA GLN A 46 1.67 35.49 5.42
C GLN A 46 1.57 33.96 5.46
N HIS A 47 1.00 33.33 4.43
CA HIS A 47 0.91 31.86 4.26
C HIS A 47 1.74 31.36 3.07
N GLY A 48 2.73 32.15 2.65
CA GLY A 48 3.49 31.92 1.43
C GLY A 48 2.88 32.64 0.22
N THR A 49 3.67 32.76 -0.83
CA THR A 49 3.23 33.29 -2.12
C THR A 49 3.37 32.22 -3.18
N ALA A 50 2.37 32.07 -4.03
CA ALA A 50 2.42 31.22 -5.20
C ALA A 50 2.25 32.06 -6.47
N ARG A 51 3.04 31.77 -7.48
CA ARG A 51 2.94 32.37 -8.82
C ARG A 51 3.30 31.33 -9.87
N TRP A 52 2.94 31.60 -11.09
CA TRP A 52 3.42 30.78 -12.21
C TRP A 52 4.93 30.94 -12.39
N ALA A 53 5.61 29.83 -12.65
CA ALA A 53 7.04 29.83 -12.93
C ALA A 53 7.32 30.58 -14.23
N THR A 54 8.40 31.36 -14.25
CA THR A 54 8.92 32.01 -15.45
C THR A 54 9.55 30.98 -16.39
N GLN A 55 9.66 31.31 -17.67
CA GLN A 55 10.33 30.45 -18.65
C GLN A 55 11.80 30.16 -18.31
N GLY A 56 12.46 31.09 -17.63
CA GLY A 56 13.85 30.94 -17.13
C GLY A 56 13.93 29.90 -16.03
N GLU A 57 12.99 29.94 -15.08
CA GLU A 57 12.88 28.96 -14.00
C GLU A 57 12.55 27.56 -14.53
N ILE A 58 11.58 27.46 -15.45
CA ILE A 58 11.21 26.19 -16.08
C ILE A 58 12.43 25.54 -16.76
N LYS A 59 13.21 26.32 -17.54
CA LYS A 59 14.40 25.81 -18.20
C LYS A 59 15.53 25.44 -17.24
N LYS A 60 15.60 26.07 -16.07
CA LYS A 60 16.61 25.78 -15.05
C LYS A 60 16.26 24.53 -14.25
N THR A 61 14.97 24.34 -13.98
CA THR A 61 14.47 23.25 -13.12
C THR A 61 14.27 21.96 -13.90
N PHE A 62 13.69 22.03 -15.11
CA PHE A 62 13.34 20.84 -15.88
C PHE A 62 14.27 20.61 -17.06
N ARG A 63 14.54 19.33 -17.33
CA ARG A 63 15.27 18.95 -18.53
C ARG A 63 14.35 18.99 -19.74
N SER A 64 14.84 19.60 -20.83
CA SER A 64 14.12 19.60 -22.11
C SER A 64 14.59 18.44 -22.97
N VAL A 65 13.70 17.49 -23.24
CA VAL A 65 13.98 16.26 -24.02
C VAL A 65 13.08 16.22 -25.24
N PRO A 66 13.62 16.11 -26.47
CA PRO A 66 12.81 15.91 -27.67
C PRO A 66 11.95 14.65 -27.55
N PHE A 67 10.61 14.78 -27.64
CA PHE A 67 9.67 13.68 -27.47
C PHE A 67 9.40 13.00 -28.82
N GLN A 68 10.15 11.93 -29.14
CA GLN A 68 10.21 11.31 -30.46
C GLN A 68 9.88 9.81 -30.40
N THR A 69 8.64 9.47 -30.04
CA THR A 69 8.18 8.07 -29.82
C THR A 69 8.47 7.13 -30.99
N ALA A 70 8.32 7.62 -32.23
CA ALA A 70 8.56 6.81 -33.45
C ALA A 70 10.04 6.38 -33.60
N LEU A 71 10.98 7.18 -33.14
CA LEU A 71 12.41 6.85 -33.13
C LEU A 71 12.75 5.98 -31.92
N TRP A 72 12.22 6.30 -30.75
CA TRP A 72 12.45 5.55 -29.52
C TRP A 72 12.03 4.09 -29.63
N ARG A 73 10.88 3.81 -30.25
CA ARG A 73 10.40 2.43 -30.50
C ARG A 73 11.27 1.63 -31.47
N LYS A 74 12.17 2.29 -32.19
CA LYS A 74 13.20 1.67 -33.02
C LYS A 74 14.54 1.55 -32.33
N GLY A 75 14.64 1.98 -31.08
CA GLY A 75 15.91 2.04 -30.33
C GLY A 75 16.80 3.22 -30.71
N GLU A 76 16.26 4.22 -31.46
CA GLU A 76 17.00 5.39 -31.90
C GLU A 76 16.77 6.60 -31.00
N ARG A 77 17.82 7.37 -30.74
CA ARG A 77 17.76 8.65 -29.98
C ARG A 77 17.06 8.54 -28.62
N LEU A 78 17.29 7.45 -27.92
CA LEU A 78 16.72 7.22 -26.59
C LEU A 78 17.10 8.35 -25.61
N PRO A 79 16.20 8.71 -24.67
CA PRO A 79 16.51 9.71 -23.64
C PRO A 79 17.67 9.24 -22.76
N GLY A 80 18.63 10.13 -22.49
CA GLY A 80 19.77 9.84 -21.62
C GLY A 80 19.51 10.07 -20.12
N ALA A 81 18.31 10.52 -19.74
CA ALA A 81 17.95 10.79 -18.36
C ALA A 81 16.58 10.18 -18.03
N GLN A 82 16.51 9.54 -16.89
CA GLN A 82 15.26 9.06 -16.30
C GLN A 82 14.52 10.22 -15.61
N GLY A 83 13.21 10.11 -15.44
CA GLY A 83 12.42 11.13 -14.76
C GLY A 83 10.95 11.11 -15.15
N LEU A 84 10.22 12.09 -14.65
CA LEU A 84 8.79 12.26 -14.87
C LEU A 84 8.51 13.38 -15.86
N VAL A 85 7.72 13.10 -16.89
CA VAL A 85 7.26 14.11 -17.86
C VAL A 85 6.12 14.89 -17.24
N LEU A 86 6.36 16.16 -16.92
CA LEU A 86 5.36 17.06 -16.33
C LEU A 86 4.59 17.88 -17.37
N GLY A 87 5.14 18.05 -18.54
CA GLY A 87 4.51 18.81 -19.61
C GLY A 87 5.28 18.74 -20.93
N CYS A 88 4.79 19.42 -21.94
CA CYS A 88 5.49 19.52 -23.20
C CYS A 88 5.38 20.93 -23.79
N THR A 89 6.35 21.27 -24.62
CA THR A 89 6.39 22.51 -25.43
C THR A 89 6.64 22.15 -26.88
N GLY A 90 6.34 23.06 -27.80
CA GLY A 90 6.58 22.86 -29.23
C GLY A 90 5.32 22.72 -30.08
N LYS A 91 5.50 22.39 -31.34
CA LYS A 91 4.42 22.19 -32.33
C LYS A 91 4.26 20.71 -32.64
N LYS A 92 3.12 20.34 -33.25
CA LYS A 92 2.87 18.96 -33.72
C LYS A 92 4.06 18.44 -34.54
N GLY A 93 4.64 17.34 -34.16
CA GLY A 93 5.82 16.75 -34.84
C GLY A 93 7.18 17.20 -34.29
N GLN A 94 7.24 18.24 -33.43
CA GLN A 94 8.45 18.74 -32.78
C GLN A 94 8.15 19.03 -31.32
N LEU A 95 7.67 18.01 -30.58
CA LEU A 95 7.39 18.14 -29.17
C LEU A 95 8.67 17.99 -28.35
N THR A 96 8.81 18.81 -27.34
CA THR A 96 9.87 18.72 -26.33
C THR A 96 9.20 18.49 -24.98
N ALA A 97 9.50 17.38 -24.35
CA ALA A 97 9.06 17.07 -22.99
C ALA A 97 9.85 17.89 -21.97
N LEU A 98 9.17 18.38 -20.97
CA LEU A 98 9.75 18.93 -19.75
C LEU A 98 9.79 17.83 -18.70
N VAL A 99 10.98 17.38 -18.37
CA VAL A 99 11.23 16.22 -17.52
C VAL A 99 11.84 16.66 -16.20
N ASP A 100 11.19 16.27 -15.12
CA ASP A 100 11.79 16.32 -13.79
C ASP A 100 12.59 15.04 -13.56
N SER A 101 13.86 15.16 -13.30
CA SER A 101 14.78 14.02 -13.08
C SER A 101 15.12 13.81 -11.62
N ASP A 102 14.52 14.55 -10.72
CA ASP A 102 14.70 14.39 -9.28
C ASP A 102 13.78 13.27 -8.75
N ASP A 103 14.07 12.80 -7.52
CA ASP A 103 13.23 11.82 -6.83
C ASP A 103 12.01 12.54 -6.22
N ILE A 104 10.91 12.59 -6.98
CA ILE A 104 9.71 13.36 -6.61
C ILE A 104 8.46 12.49 -6.56
N HIS A 105 7.53 12.88 -5.69
CA HIS A 105 6.15 12.40 -5.73
C HIS A 105 5.28 13.35 -6.55
N CYS A 106 4.44 12.81 -7.42
CA CYS A 106 3.52 13.60 -8.24
C CYS A 106 2.08 13.17 -8.02
N LEU A 107 1.21 14.11 -7.67
CA LEU A 107 -0.22 13.90 -7.57
C LEU A 107 -0.94 14.63 -8.71
N MET A 108 -1.62 13.87 -9.58
CA MET A 108 -2.41 14.43 -10.66
C MET A 108 -3.91 14.43 -10.31
N ILE A 109 -4.48 15.61 -10.16
CA ILE A 109 -5.89 15.81 -9.87
C ILE A 109 -6.61 16.31 -11.12
N GLY A 110 -7.78 15.74 -11.41
CA GLY A 110 -8.62 16.16 -12.53
C GLY A 110 -9.92 15.38 -12.57
N ALA A 111 -10.97 15.99 -13.12
CA ALA A 111 -12.28 15.36 -13.30
C ALA A 111 -12.20 14.13 -14.21
N SER A 112 -13.23 13.30 -14.23
CA SER A 112 -13.35 12.20 -15.18
C SER A 112 -13.41 12.75 -16.61
N GLY A 113 -12.77 12.07 -17.56
CA GLY A 113 -12.79 12.44 -18.97
C GLY A 113 -11.86 13.58 -19.41
N VAL A 114 -11.15 14.28 -18.52
CA VAL A 114 -10.23 15.38 -18.88
C VAL A 114 -8.93 14.90 -19.55
N GLY A 115 -8.75 13.60 -19.75
CA GLY A 115 -7.60 13.07 -20.47
C GLY A 115 -6.37 12.76 -19.62
N LYS A 116 -6.50 12.60 -18.28
CA LYS A 116 -5.36 12.23 -17.40
C LYS A 116 -4.55 11.06 -17.94
N THR A 117 -5.21 10.00 -18.36
CA THR A 117 -4.54 8.81 -18.93
C THR A 117 -3.85 9.12 -20.24
N ALA A 118 -4.53 9.82 -21.15
CA ALA A 118 -4.00 10.09 -22.50
C ALA A 118 -2.87 11.11 -22.51
N PHE A 119 -2.98 12.18 -21.72
CA PHE A 119 -2.03 13.31 -21.77
C PHE A 119 -0.94 13.26 -20.70
N PHE A 120 -1.10 12.44 -19.66
CA PHE A 120 -0.09 12.29 -18.65
C PHE A 120 0.45 10.86 -18.53
N LEU A 121 -0.43 9.88 -18.30
CA LEU A 121 0.01 8.53 -18.00
C LEU A 121 0.70 7.86 -19.19
N TYR A 122 0.09 7.86 -20.35
CA TYR A 122 0.72 7.24 -21.54
C TYR A 122 2.03 7.91 -21.96
N PRO A 123 2.16 9.24 -22.02
CA PRO A 123 3.45 9.87 -22.26
C PRO A 123 4.53 9.50 -21.24
N ASN A 124 4.15 9.37 -19.95
CA ASN A 124 5.09 8.94 -18.93
C ASN A 124 5.47 7.46 -19.03
N LEU A 125 4.55 6.57 -19.38
CA LEU A 125 4.88 5.17 -19.67
C LEU A 125 5.83 5.04 -20.85
N GLU A 126 5.57 5.78 -21.94
CA GLU A 126 6.46 5.81 -23.10
C GLU A 126 7.85 6.32 -22.72
N TYR A 127 7.92 7.40 -21.96
CA TYR A 127 9.18 7.97 -21.51
C TYR A 127 9.92 7.03 -20.56
N ALA A 128 9.23 6.41 -19.62
CA ALA A 128 9.82 5.43 -18.71
C ALA A 128 10.43 4.25 -19.47
N CYS A 129 9.70 3.71 -20.45
CA CYS A 129 10.23 2.64 -21.32
C CYS A 129 11.45 3.13 -22.13
N ALA A 130 11.38 4.29 -22.76
CA ALA A 130 12.46 4.80 -23.60
C ALA A 130 13.72 5.15 -22.78
N SER A 131 13.57 5.61 -21.55
CA SER A 131 14.68 5.95 -20.63
C SER A 131 15.21 4.77 -19.82
N GLY A 132 14.66 3.56 -19.98
CA GLY A 132 15.11 2.36 -19.28
C GLY A 132 14.72 2.32 -17.78
N MET A 133 13.62 2.98 -17.39
CA MET A 133 13.11 2.93 -16.02
C MET A 133 12.30 1.67 -15.78
N SER A 134 12.60 0.94 -14.71
CA SER A 134 11.66 -0.06 -14.17
C SER A 134 10.51 0.64 -13.46
N PHE A 135 9.29 0.17 -13.67
CA PHE A 135 8.11 0.78 -13.04
C PHE A 135 7.07 -0.28 -12.67
N PHE A 136 6.23 0.08 -11.72
CA PHE A 136 5.04 -0.66 -11.34
C PHE A 136 3.82 0.23 -11.61
N ALA A 137 2.78 -0.36 -12.22
CA ALA A 137 1.55 0.35 -12.54
C ALA A 137 0.33 -0.40 -12.01
N SER A 138 -0.54 0.29 -11.29
CA SER A 138 -1.85 -0.22 -10.90
C SER A 138 -2.87 0.08 -12.01
N ASP A 139 -3.49 -0.96 -12.54
CA ASP A 139 -4.42 -0.88 -13.68
C ASP A 139 -5.79 -1.45 -13.34
N THR A 140 -6.67 -0.59 -12.87
CA THR A 140 -8.03 -0.98 -12.45
C THR A 140 -8.94 -1.41 -13.61
N LYS A 141 -8.59 -1.08 -14.87
CA LYS A 141 -9.41 -1.34 -16.07
C LYS A 141 -8.79 -2.35 -17.02
N GLY A 142 -7.51 -2.69 -16.84
CA GLY A 142 -6.74 -3.52 -17.77
C GLY A 142 -6.33 -2.80 -19.04
N ASP A 143 -6.50 -1.47 -19.12
CA ASP A 143 -6.19 -0.69 -20.32
C ASP A 143 -4.68 -0.49 -20.51
N LEU A 144 -3.92 -0.36 -19.41
CA LEU A 144 -2.46 -0.15 -19.48
C LEU A 144 -1.76 -1.40 -20.02
N ALA A 145 -2.06 -2.56 -19.42
CA ALA A 145 -1.49 -3.83 -19.86
C ALA A 145 -1.83 -4.11 -21.32
N ARG A 146 -3.09 -3.89 -21.74
CA ARG A 146 -3.56 -4.13 -23.10
C ARG A 146 -2.93 -3.19 -24.13
N ASN A 147 -2.85 -1.89 -23.82
CA ASN A 147 -2.40 -0.88 -24.76
C ASN A 147 -0.88 -0.70 -24.78
N TYR A 148 -0.20 -0.99 -23.66
CA TYR A 148 1.22 -0.69 -23.49
C TYR A 148 2.10 -1.92 -23.26
N GLY A 149 1.55 -3.03 -22.78
CA GLY A 149 2.33 -4.22 -22.48
C GLY A 149 3.13 -4.76 -23.68
N ALA A 150 2.50 -4.82 -24.85
CA ALA A 150 3.18 -5.24 -26.09
C ALA A 150 4.24 -4.21 -26.52
N ILE A 151 3.97 -2.92 -26.41
CA ILE A 151 4.93 -1.86 -26.76
C ILE A 151 6.17 -1.95 -25.87
N ALA A 152 5.98 -2.08 -24.55
CA ALA A 152 7.08 -2.20 -23.60
C ALA A 152 7.95 -3.42 -23.90
N ARG A 153 7.34 -4.57 -24.18
CA ARG A 153 8.05 -5.82 -24.47
C ARG A 153 8.73 -5.79 -25.84
N ASP A 154 7.98 -5.45 -26.88
CA ASP A 154 8.40 -5.69 -28.26
C ASP A 154 9.27 -4.53 -28.81
N CYS A 155 9.05 -3.29 -28.35
CA CYS A 155 9.82 -2.13 -28.78
C CYS A 155 10.99 -1.80 -27.86
N TYR A 156 10.85 -2.06 -26.54
CA TYR A 156 11.83 -1.65 -25.53
C TYR A 156 12.50 -2.82 -24.80
N GLY A 157 12.11 -4.06 -25.08
CA GLY A 157 12.73 -5.26 -24.51
C GLY A 157 12.42 -5.48 -23.02
N TYR A 158 11.33 -4.92 -22.50
CA TYR A 158 10.95 -5.09 -21.10
C TYR A 158 10.41 -6.49 -20.82
N GLN A 159 10.76 -7.01 -19.66
CA GLN A 159 10.01 -8.11 -19.05
C GLN A 159 8.72 -7.53 -18.45
N VAL A 160 7.59 -7.82 -19.10
CA VAL A 160 6.28 -7.37 -18.64
C VAL A 160 5.62 -8.49 -17.86
N VAL A 161 5.27 -8.21 -16.61
CA VAL A 161 4.55 -9.13 -15.71
C VAL A 161 3.19 -8.50 -15.40
N VAL A 162 2.11 -9.28 -15.57
CA VAL A 162 0.75 -8.83 -15.34
C VAL A 162 0.10 -9.72 -14.27
N VAL A 163 -0.10 -9.18 -13.07
CA VAL A 163 -0.86 -9.86 -12.01
C VAL A 163 -2.33 -9.44 -12.12
N ASP A 164 -3.16 -10.34 -12.65
CA ASP A 164 -4.58 -10.12 -12.87
C ASP A 164 -5.42 -10.83 -11.80
N LEU A 165 -5.84 -10.08 -10.78
CA LEU A 165 -6.68 -10.59 -9.68
C LEU A 165 -8.13 -10.90 -10.11
N ARG A 166 -8.59 -10.39 -11.27
CA ARG A 166 -9.92 -10.68 -11.81
C ARG A 166 -9.93 -11.98 -12.61
N ASN A 167 -8.80 -12.30 -13.24
CA ASN A 167 -8.64 -13.49 -14.08
C ASN A 167 -7.40 -14.30 -13.65
N PRO A 168 -7.39 -14.91 -12.47
CA PRO A 168 -6.20 -15.58 -11.94
C PRO A 168 -5.62 -16.66 -12.86
N THR A 169 -6.47 -17.28 -13.69
CA THR A 169 -6.04 -18.31 -14.67
C THR A 169 -5.26 -17.76 -15.86
N ARG A 170 -5.29 -16.44 -16.09
CA ARG A 170 -4.55 -15.74 -17.14
C ARG A 170 -3.49 -14.79 -16.59
N SER A 171 -3.37 -14.74 -15.27
CA SER A 171 -2.42 -13.94 -14.55
C SER A 171 -1.03 -14.58 -14.57
N ASP A 172 0.01 -13.78 -14.60
CA ASP A 172 1.33 -14.25 -14.23
C ASP A 172 1.34 -14.65 -12.76
N GLY A 173 2.10 -15.68 -12.44
CA GLY A 173 2.25 -16.17 -11.07
C GLY A 173 3.15 -15.24 -10.25
N TYR A 174 2.72 -14.93 -9.03
CA TYR A 174 3.54 -14.23 -8.06
C TYR A 174 3.67 -15.06 -6.78
N ASN A 175 4.88 -15.54 -6.48
CA ASN A 175 5.14 -16.26 -5.25
C ASN A 175 5.56 -15.28 -4.14
N LEU A 176 4.70 -15.10 -3.13
CA LEU A 176 4.93 -14.23 -1.98
C LEU A 176 6.19 -14.59 -1.19
N LEU A 177 6.63 -15.85 -1.25
CA LEU A 177 7.82 -16.32 -0.56
C LEU A 177 9.12 -16.16 -1.36
N THR A 178 9.09 -15.57 -2.55
CA THR A 178 10.26 -15.48 -3.45
C THR A 178 11.50 -14.91 -2.77
N LEU A 179 11.37 -13.78 -2.06
CA LEU A 179 12.50 -13.15 -1.37
C LEU A 179 13.00 -13.99 -0.18
N ILE A 180 12.06 -14.57 0.58
CA ILE A 180 12.38 -15.44 1.72
C ILE A 180 13.15 -16.65 1.23
N ASN A 181 12.65 -17.30 0.18
CA ASN A 181 13.28 -18.47 -0.44
C ASN A 181 14.68 -18.14 -0.99
N HIS A 182 14.82 -17.00 -1.66
CA HIS A 182 16.11 -16.53 -2.20
C HIS A 182 17.17 -16.38 -1.10
N TYR A 183 16.83 -15.71 -0.01
CA TYR A 183 17.77 -15.52 1.09
C TYR A 183 18.01 -16.81 1.88
N MET A 184 17.01 -17.66 2.05
CA MET A 184 17.19 -18.96 2.69
C MET A 184 18.06 -19.90 1.85
N ASP A 185 17.95 -19.85 0.52
CA ASP A 185 18.84 -20.58 -0.39
C ASP A 185 20.27 -20.04 -0.37
N ALA A 186 20.46 -18.73 -0.12
CA ALA A 186 21.79 -18.17 0.13
C ALA A 186 22.38 -18.73 1.43
N CYS A 187 21.62 -18.76 2.54
CA CYS A 187 22.05 -19.38 3.79
C CYS A 187 22.38 -20.88 3.65
N ARG A 188 21.66 -21.60 2.79
CA ARG A 188 21.93 -23.02 2.54
C ARG A 188 23.25 -23.21 1.81
N ARG A 189 23.64 -22.27 0.94
CA ARG A 189 24.93 -22.29 0.24
C ARG A 189 26.08 -21.85 1.14
N ASP A 190 25.84 -20.87 1.99
CA ASP A 190 26.78 -20.34 2.97
C ASP A 190 26.09 -20.16 4.32
N PRO A 191 26.20 -21.16 5.23
CA PRO A 191 25.61 -21.09 6.57
C PRO A 191 26.14 -19.94 7.45
N ALA A 192 27.28 -19.35 7.11
CA ALA A 192 27.87 -18.23 7.84
C ALA A 192 27.30 -16.87 7.38
N ASP A 193 26.50 -16.80 6.29
CA ASP A 193 25.85 -15.56 5.83
C ASP A 193 24.68 -15.17 6.74
N LEU A 194 25.03 -14.55 7.87
CA LEU A 194 24.05 -14.02 8.84
C LEU A 194 23.20 -12.91 8.24
N ALA A 195 23.70 -12.16 7.25
CA ALA A 195 22.95 -11.07 6.62
C ALA A 195 21.82 -11.63 5.75
N ALA A 196 22.05 -12.70 5.00
CA ALA A 196 21.00 -13.39 4.27
C ALA A 196 19.96 -14.00 5.23
N ARG A 197 20.38 -14.62 6.32
CA ARG A 197 19.47 -15.15 7.34
C ARG A 197 18.58 -14.07 7.94
N ALA A 198 19.14 -12.96 8.37
CA ALA A 198 18.39 -11.83 8.91
C ALA A 198 17.37 -11.25 7.89
N LYS A 199 17.74 -11.23 6.61
CA LYS A 199 16.80 -10.81 5.54
C LYS A 199 15.66 -11.80 5.34
N ALA A 200 15.92 -13.10 5.35
CA ALA A 200 14.88 -14.13 5.28
C ALA A 200 13.88 -13.99 6.45
N GLU A 201 14.38 -13.87 7.67
CA GLU A 201 13.57 -13.65 8.88
C GLU A 201 12.74 -12.36 8.78
N LYS A 202 13.36 -11.24 8.36
CA LYS A 202 12.67 -9.96 8.15
C LYS A 202 11.51 -10.07 7.17
N TYR A 203 11.74 -10.68 6.00
CA TYR A 203 10.68 -10.79 4.99
C TYR A 203 9.60 -11.78 5.39
N ALA A 204 9.94 -12.87 6.10
CA ALA A 204 8.95 -13.78 6.67
C ALA A 204 8.05 -13.06 7.67
N LYS A 205 8.62 -12.25 8.56
CA LYS A 205 7.85 -11.45 9.54
C LYS A 205 6.97 -10.40 8.87
N ILE A 206 7.47 -9.69 7.85
CA ILE A 206 6.68 -8.71 7.09
C ILE A 206 5.48 -9.40 6.43
N LEU A 207 5.72 -10.55 5.77
CA LEU A 207 4.64 -11.30 5.11
C LEU A 207 3.60 -11.77 6.11
N SER A 208 4.02 -12.38 7.23
CA SER A 208 3.13 -12.85 8.30
C SER A 208 2.27 -11.73 8.87
N LYS A 209 2.89 -10.59 9.17
CA LYS A 209 2.18 -9.40 9.65
C LYS A 209 1.15 -8.90 8.65
N THR A 210 1.51 -8.83 7.37
CA THR A 210 0.59 -8.38 6.31
C THR A 210 -0.59 -9.34 6.10
N VAL A 211 -0.39 -10.65 6.29
CA VAL A 211 -1.46 -11.66 6.18
C VAL A 211 -2.39 -11.60 7.40
N ILE A 212 -1.82 -11.53 8.61
CA ILE A 212 -2.60 -11.59 9.86
C ILE A 212 -3.28 -10.25 10.18
N ASN A 213 -2.63 -9.12 9.87
CA ASN A 213 -3.13 -7.78 10.18
C ASN A 213 -2.85 -6.82 9.00
N PRO A 214 -3.57 -6.95 7.87
CA PRO A 214 -3.32 -6.17 6.67
C PRO A 214 -3.52 -4.67 6.86
N ASP A 215 -4.48 -4.27 7.70
CA ASP A 215 -4.85 -2.87 7.91
C ASP A 215 -4.07 -2.19 9.05
N GLY A 216 -3.27 -2.96 9.80
CA GLY A 216 -2.50 -2.47 10.94
C GLY A 216 -3.38 -2.04 12.12
N GLU A 217 -4.57 -2.63 12.23
CA GLU A 217 -5.51 -2.32 13.30
C GLU A 217 -5.00 -2.75 14.68
N ASN A 218 -5.43 -2.02 15.70
CA ASN A 218 -5.18 -2.37 17.08
C ASN A 218 -6.37 -3.19 17.63
N PHE A 219 -6.15 -4.48 17.84
CA PHE A 219 -7.20 -5.41 18.30
C PHE A 219 -7.45 -5.38 19.80
N ALA A 220 -6.90 -4.41 20.53
CA ALA A 220 -7.10 -4.21 21.96
C ALA A 220 -6.91 -5.52 22.77
N GLN A 221 -8.00 -6.07 23.32
CA GLN A 221 -7.95 -7.29 24.16
C GLN A 221 -7.51 -8.55 23.39
N ASN A 222 -7.67 -8.57 22.07
CA ASN A 222 -7.32 -9.73 21.23
C ASN A 222 -5.90 -9.64 20.67
N GLN A 223 -5.16 -8.56 20.93
CA GLN A 223 -3.83 -8.32 20.36
C GLN A 223 -2.88 -9.50 20.58
N TYR A 224 -2.93 -10.14 21.74
CA TYR A 224 -2.13 -11.33 22.05
C TYR A 224 -2.30 -12.46 21.03
N PHE A 225 -3.55 -12.74 20.61
CA PHE A 225 -3.82 -13.82 19.65
C PHE A 225 -3.26 -13.51 18.26
N TYR A 226 -3.35 -12.26 17.82
CA TYR A 226 -2.81 -11.82 16.54
C TYR A 226 -1.28 -11.82 16.54
N ASP A 227 -0.64 -11.35 17.62
CA ASP A 227 0.82 -11.38 17.76
C ASP A 227 1.36 -12.82 17.81
N ALA A 228 0.69 -13.70 18.52
CA ALA A 228 1.02 -15.12 18.58
C ALA A 228 0.82 -15.81 17.23
N ALA A 229 -0.28 -15.49 16.50
CA ALA A 229 -0.55 -16.00 15.17
C ALA A 229 0.51 -15.52 14.14
N GLU A 230 0.91 -14.24 14.19
CA GLU A 230 2.01 -13.71 13.39
C GLU A 230 3.30 -14.51 13.64
N GLY A 231 3.60 -14.79 14.91
CA GLY A 231 4.76 -15.58 15.30
C GLY A 231 4.74 -17.02 14.76
N VAL A 232 3.61 -17.71 14.87
CA VAL A 232 3.41 -19.06 14.32
C VAL A 232 3.56 -19.07 12.81
N LEU A 233 2.89 -18.16 12.11
CA LEU A 233 2.97 -18.07 10.66
C LEU A 233 4.40 -17.78 10.19
N THR A 234 5.11 -16.89 10.89
CA THR A 234 6.53 -16.62 10.62
C THR A 234 7.38 -17.87 10.79
N ALA A 235 7.17 -18.62 11.87
CA ALA A 235 7.89 -19.87 12.14
C ALA A 235 7.64 -20.91 11.03
N VAL A 236 6.39 -21.11 10.64
CA VAL A 236 6.03 -22.07 9.58
C VAL A 236 6.62 -21.68 8.22
N ILE A 237 6.59 -20.39 7.88
CA ILE A 237 7.20 -19.88 6.64
C ILE A 237 8.70 -20.15 6.63
N LEU A 238 9.40 -19.88 7.72
CA LEU A 238 10.84 -20.12 7.82
C LEU A 238 11.18 -21.60 7.73
N LEU A 239 10.45 -22.46 8.43
CA LEU A 239 10.61 -23.92 8.34
C LEU A 239 10.40 -24.43 6.92
N LEU A 240 9.33 -23.97 6.26
CA LEU A 240 9.07 -24.35 4.86
C LEU A 240 10.23 -23.91 3.95
N ALA A 241 10.72 -22.69 4.12
CA ALA A 241 11.83 -22.16 3.33
C ALA A 241 13.15 -22.92 3.59
N GLU A 242 13.40 -23.33 4.82
CA GLU A 242 14.63 -23.99 5.23
C GLU A 242 14.65 -25.48 4.83
N TYR A 243 13.56 -26.21 5.10
CA TYR A 243 13.54 -27.68 4.97
C TYR A 243 12.88 -28.20 3.70
N LEU A 244 12.21 -27.36 2.90
CA LEU A 244 11.57 -27.79 1.66
C LEU A 244 12.21 -27.16 0.41
N PRO A 245 13.44 -27.59 0.02
CA PRO A 245 14.08 -27.02 -1.16
C PRO A 245 13.33 -27.34 -2.45
N PRO A 246 13.54 -26.58 -3.53
CA PRO A 246 12.99 -26.91 -4.84
C PRO A 246 13.36 -28.34 -5.25
N LYS A 247 12.42 -29.03 -5.90
CA LYS A 247 12.63 -30.43 -6.34
C LYS A 247 12.54 -30.53 -7.86
N ARG A 248 13.41 -31.35 -8.46
CA ARG A 248 13.27 -31.70 -9.88
C ARG A 248 12.14 -32.70 -10.06
N ILE A 249 11.13 -32.30 -10.85
CA ILE A 249 9.98 -33.14 -11.21
C ILE A 249 9.94 -33.18 -12.75
N HIS A 250 10.02 -34.36 -13.33
CA HIS A 250 10.08 -34.53 -14.79
C HIS A 250 11.20 -33.72 -15.48
N GLY A 251 12.35 -33.58 -14.82
CA GLY A 251 13.49 -32.80 -15.35
C GLY A 251 13.45 -31.29 -15.07
N GLU A 252 12.31 -30.72 -14.73
CA GLU A 252 12.13 -29.31 -14.39
C GLU A 252 12.31 -29.07 -12.90
N LEU A 253 13.01 -27.99 -12.54
CA LEU A 253 13.11 -27.54 -11.16
C LEU A 253 11.81 -26.84 -10.77
N ARG A 254 11.04 -27.44 -9.85
CA ARG A 254 9.79 -26.87 -9.36
C ARG A 254 9.95 -26.32 -7.95
N GLU A 255 9.56 -25.06 -7.80
CA GLU A 255 9.44 -24.41 -6.50
C GLU A 255 8.21 -24.98 -5.77
N ARG A 256 8.42 -25.37 -4.51
CA ARG A 256 7.39 -25.96 -3.65
C ARG A 256 7.04 -25.05 -2.47
N ARG A 257 7.87 -24.05 -2.23
CA ARG A 257 7.74 -23.09 -1.13
C ARG A 257 6.90 -21.92 -1.58
N HIS A 258 5.60 -22.02 -1.42
CA HIS A 258 4.62 -20.98 -1.77
C HIS A 258 3.52 -20.92 -0.71
N ILE A 259 2.71 -19.86 -0.73
CA ILE A 259 1.72 -19.60 0.32
C ILE A 259 0.73 -20.76 0.52
N VAL A 260 0.34 -21.44 -0.55
CA VAL A 260 -0.55 -22.62 -0.44
C VAL A 260 0.12 -23.76 0.35
N SER A 261 1.42 -23.96 0.21
CA SER A 261 2.16 -24.96 1.00
C SER A 261 2.25 -24.56 2.47
N VAL A 262 2.36 -23.24 2.76
CA VAL A 262 2.31 -22.71 4.12
C VAL A 262 0.97 -23.05 4.78
N PHE A 263 -0.14 -22.72 4.12
CA PHE A 263 -1.48 -23.01 4.67
C PHE A 263 -1.74 -24.51 4.83
N LYS A 264 -1.32 -25.35 3.88
CA LYS A 264 -1.41 -26.80 4.04
C LYS A 264 -0.63 -27.30 5.25
N LEU A 265 0.59 -26.82 5.43
CA LEU A 265 1.40 -27.19 6.58
C LEU A 265 0.77 -26.71 7.89
N VAL A 266 0.23 -25.48 7.94
CA VAL A 266 -0.51 -25.00 9.12
C VAL A 266 -1.69 -25.90 9.43
N GLN A 267 -2.48 -26.31 8.43
CA GLN A 267 -3.61 -27.23 8.63
C GLN A 267 -3.18 -28.60 9.18
N GLU A 268 -2.08 -29.16 8.68
CA GLU A 268 -1.50 -30.41 9.16
C GLU A 268 -1.00 -30.26 10.62
N LEU A 269 -0.36 -29.16 10.95
CA LEU A 269 0.15 -28.87 12.29
C LEU A 269 -0.94 -28.58 13.34
N LEU A 270 -2.18 -28.29 12.90
CA LEU A 270 -3.35 -28.16 13.78
C LEU A 270 -3.89 -29.51 14.25
N ALA A 271 -3.57 -30.60 13.55
CA ALA A 271 -4.07 -31.91 13.91
C ALA A 271 -3.64 -32.30 15.33
N PRO A 272 -4.51 -32.98 16.09
CA PRO A 272 -4.14 -33.57 17.37
C PRO A 272 -2.96 -34.53 17.18
N SER A 273 -1.97 -34.42 18.04
CA SER A 273 -0.82 -35.33 17.98
C SER A 273 -1.09 -36.67 18.66
N ILE A 274 -0.22 -37.63 18.41
CA ILE A 274 -0.26 -38.95 19.07
C ILE A 274 -0.03 -38.81 20.59
N LEU A 275 0.68 -37.73 21.02
CA LEU A 275 0.96 -37.49 22.43
C LEU A 275 -0.19 -36.66 23.06
N PRO A 276 -0.82 -37.15 24.16
CA PRO A 276 -1.86 -36.41 24.85
C PRO A 276 -1.38 -35.03 25.30
N GLY A 277 -2.19 -33.99 25.10
CA GLY A 277 -1.89 -32.62 25.53
C GLY A 277 -0.90 -31.84 24.65
N LYS A 278 -0.50 -32.38 23.50
CA LYS A 278 0.30 -31.68 22.51
C LYS A 278 -0.36 -31.75 21.13
N ASN A 279 -0.12 -30.73 20.30
CA ASN A 279 -0.47 -30.76 18.89
C ASN A 279 0.79 -31.04 18.02
N GLU A 280 0.58 -31.30 16.74
CA GLU A 280 1.70 -31.60 15.83
C GLU A 280 2.69 -30.42 15.70
N PHE A 281 2.22 -29.19 15.85
CA PHE A 281 3.09 -28.00 15.85
C PHE A 281 4.07 -28.02 17.03
N GLN A 282 3.58 -28.33 18.23
CA GLN A 282 4.41 -28.41 19.42
C GLN A 282 5.44 -29.54 19.32
N LEU A 283 5.02 -30.70 18.78
CA LEU A 283 5.96 -31.80 18.53
C LEU A 283 7.05 -31.44 17.52
N LEU A 284 6.68 -30.76 16.44
CA LEU A 284 7.64 -30.27 15.46
C LEU A 284 8.64 -29.29 16.08
N MET A 285 8.17 -28.36 16.92
CA MET A 285 9.04 -27.42 17.63
C MET A 285 9.98 -28.15 18.60
N ASP A 286 9.53 -29.16 19.29
CA ASP A 286 10.36 -29.96 20.21
C ASP A 286 11.52 -30.68 19.49
N CYS A 287 11.33 -31.04 18.22
CA CYS A 287 12.37 -31.66 17.39
C CYS A 287 13.48 -30.72 16.94
N LEU A 288 13.27 -29.40 17.05
CA LEU A 288 14.24 -28.39 16.61
C LEU A 288 15.27 -28.08 17.71
N PRO A 289 16.48 -27.62 17.35
CA PRO A 289 17.45 -27.07 18.33
C PRO A 289 16.85 -25.90 19.11
N GLU A 290 17.30 -25.71 20.36
CA GLU A 290 16.79 -24.62 21.22
C GLU A 290 17.02 -23.22 20.62
N GLU A 291 18.11 -23.03 19.88
CA GLU A 291 18.45 -21.75 19.26
C GLU A 291 17.74 -21.53 17.92
N HIS A 292 16.90 -22.48 17.50
CA HIS A 292 16.24 -22.37 16.19
C HIS A 292 15.26 -21.22 16.15
N LYS A 293 15.32 -20.37 15.12
CA LYS A 293 14.53 -19.14 15.02
C LYS A 293 13.03 -19.38 14.99
N ALA A 294 12.56 -20.49 14.43
CA ALA A 294 11.15 -20.85 14.46
C ALA A 294 10.61 -20.95 15.90
N LYS A 295 11.39 -21.50 16.85
CA LYS A 295 11.02 -21.55 18.28
C LYS A 295 10.88 -20.12 18.87
N TRP A 296 11.81 -19.22 18.54
CA TRP A 296 11.80 -17.87 19.02
C TRP A 296 10.56 -17.10 18.53
N PHE A 297 10.24 -17.20 17.25
CA PHE A 297 9.07 -16.51 16.70
C PHE A 297 7.77 -17.07 17.24
N SER A 298 7.68 -18.36 17.48
CA SER A 298 6.47 -19.03 18.00
C SER A 298 6.39 -19.09 19.51
N GLY A 299 7.36 -18.52 20.26
CA GLY A 299 7.47 -18.66 21.70
C GLY A 299 6.21 -18.29 22.48
N SER A 300 5.53 -17.22 22.14
CA SER A 300 4.26 -16.80 22.76
C SER A 300 3.14 -17.82 22.53
N ALA A 301 3.09 -18.45 21.36
CA ALA A 301 2.11 -19.49 21.06
C ALA A 301 2.43 -20.80 21.77
N LEU A 302 3.70 -21.19 21.87
CA LEU A 302 4.14 -22.42 22.53
C LEU A 302 3.87 -22.42 24.04
N THR A 303 3.85 -21.24 24.67
CA THR A 303 3.53 -21.07 26.11
C THR A 303 2.03 -20.88 26.38
N ALA A 304 1.21 -20.80 25.35
CA ALA A 304 -0.23 -20.61 25.48
C ALA A 304 -0.93 -21.89 26.01
N ALA A 305 -2.00 -21.69 26.77
CA ALA A 305 -2.89 -22.79 27.13
C ALA A 305 -3.55 -23.41 25.89
N GLU A 306 -3.93 -24.68 25.95
CA GLU A 306 -4.47 -25.43 24.82
C GLU A 306 -5.64 -24.73 24.08
N GLN A 307 -6.59 -24.15 24.85
CA GLN A 307 -7.69 -23.37 24.28
C GLN A 307 -7.22 -22.09 23.58
N SER A 308 -6.21 -21.42 24.12
CA SER A 308 -5.60 -20.23 23.52
C SER A 308 -4.84 -20.58 22.24
N MET A 309 -4.16 -21.74 22.23
CA MET A 309 -3.47 -22.24 21.04
C MET A 309 -4.47 -22.50 19.89
N ALA A 310 -5.60 -23.09 20.17
CA ALA A 310 -6.64 -23.30 19.15
C ALA A 310 -7.13 -21.98 18.55
N SER A 311 -7.28 -20.93 19.38
CA SER A 311 -7.64 -19.59 18.89
C SER A 311 -6.52 -18.94 18.06
N VAL A 312 -5.27 -19.07 18.49
CA VAL A 312 -4.11 -18.59 17.72
C VAL A 312 -4.06 -19.26 16.35
N MET A 313 -4.17 -20.57 16.30
CA MET A 313 -4.10 -21.34 15.07
C MET A 313 -5.30 -21.03 14.13
N SER A 314 -6.49 -20.82 14.69
CA SER A 314 -7.67 -20.38 13.92
C SER A 314 -7.48 -18.98 13.33
N THR A 315 -6.68 -18.12 13.95
CA THR A 315 -6.36 -16.78 13.43
C THR A 315 -5.33 -16.86 12.29
N VAL A 316 -4.49 -17.90 12.25
CA VAL A 316 -3.52 -18.13 11.17
C VAL A 316 -4.18 -18.62 9.89
N LEU A 317 -5.28 -19.35 10.00
CA LEU A 317 -6.05 -19.91 8.88
C LEU A 317 -7.04 -18.92 8.29
#